data_c91d9668949d77b24bd89e197776f009
#
_entry.id   c91d9668949d77b24bd89e197776f009
#
_cell.length_a   1.000
_cell.length_b   1.000
_cell.length_c   1.000
_cell.angle_alpha   90.00
_cell.angle_beta   90.00
_cell.angle_gamma   90.00
#
_symmetry.space_group_name_H-M   'P 1'
#
loop_
_entity.id
_entity.type
_entity.pdbx_description
1 polymer ?
#
loop_
_entity_poly.entity_id
_entity_poly.type
_entity_poly.pdbx_seq_one_letter_code
_entity_poly.pdbx_strand_id
1 'polypeptide(L)'
;MALIVIGGAFIKSVISGTVAKETTEATRAKGFAIFYGMVNIGAFSGKTIVKPLREALGNEGLITLNYFSASMTFLALIAIWFFYKSAQHSGEGKTFRQIWNALLKVCSNGRLIILILIITGFWMVQHQLYATMPKYVLRLAGEGASPSWYANVNPLVVVLCVNLVPS
;
A
#
# COMPACT_ATOMS: atom_id res chain seq x y z
N MET A 1 -5.97 -7.97 15.05
CA MET A 1 -5.91 -6.60 14.47
C MET A 1 -4.58 -5.91 14.75
N ALA A 2 -4.09 -5.81 15.99
CA ALA A 2 -2.84 -5.12 16.31
C ALA A 2 -1.62 -5.61 15.53
N LEU A 3 -1.43 -6.94 15.42
CA LEU A 3 -0.32 -7.54 14.66
C LEU A 3 -0.34 -7.18 13.17
N ILE A 4 -1.53 -7.08 12.56
CA ILE A 4 -1.69 -6.68 11.15
C ILE A 4 -1.25 -5.22 10.95
N VAL A 5 -1.63 -4.33 11.86
CA VAL A 5 -1.26 -2.91 11.81
C VAL A 5 0.25 -2.74 11.96
N ILE A 6 0.84 -3.41 12.95
CA ILE A 6 2.29 -3.36 13.18
C ILE A 6 3.05 -3.91 11.98
N GLY A 7 2.68 -5.11 11.50
CA GLY A 7 3.32 -5.74 10.34
C GLY A 7 3.20 -4.88 9.07
N GLY A 8 2.01 -4.33 8.79
CA GLY A 8 1.78 -3.46 7.64
C GLY A 8 2.60 -2.17 7.69
N ALA A 9 2.76 -1.57 8.87
CA ALA A 9 3.57 -0.36 9.05
C ALA A 9 5.06 -0.61 8.72
N PHE A 10 5.60 -1.74 9.19
CA PHE A 10 6.99 -2.12 8.89
C PHE A 10 7.21 -2.41 7.40
N ILE A 11 6.34 -3.20 6.78
CA ILE A 11 6.46 -3.57 5.36
C ILE A 11 6.48 -2.32 4.48
N LYS A 12 5.51 -1.41 4.65
CA LYS A 12 5.41 -0.20 3.83
C LYS A 12 6.65 0.70 3.93
N SER A 13 7.16 0.89 5.14
CA SER A 13 8.34 1.73 5.39
C SER A 13 9.60 1.12 4.78
N VAL A 14 9.80 -0.20 4.93
CA VAL A 14 10.97 -0.92 4.39
C VAL A 14 10.96 -0.89 2.86
N ILE A 15 9.83 -1.19 2.22
CA ILE A 15 9.76 -1.22 0.76
C ILE A 15 10.03 0.16 0.16
N SER A 16 9.39 1.21 0.69
CA SER A 16 9.62 2.58 0.21
C SER A 16 11.08 3.03 0.39
N GLY A 17 11.69 2.66 1.53
CA GLY A 17 13.11 2.90 1.80
C GLY A 17 14.04 2.14 0.86
N THR A 18 13.68 0.91 0.50
CA THR A 18 14.45 0.08 -0.46
C THR A 18 14.40 0.71 -1.85
N VAL A 19 13.22 1.09 -2.35
CA VAL A 19 13.08 1.78 -3.65
C VAL A 19 13.93 3.05 -3.68
N ALA A 20 13.91 3.85 -2.61
CA ALA A 20 14.70 5.06 -2.52
C ALA A 20 16.22 4.81 -2.51
N LYS A 21 16.68 3.67 -1.97
CA LYS A 21 18.09 3.29 -1.93
C LYS A 21 18.59 2.70 -3.25
N GLU A 22 17.77 1.90 -3.92
CA GLU A 22 18.11 1.23 -5.18
C GLU A 22 17.97 2.15 -6.41
N THR A 23 17.48 3.37 -6.23
CA THR A 23 17.31 4.34 -7.30
C THR A 23 18.25 5.54 -7.09
N THR A 24 18.84 6.02 -8.20
CA THR A 24 19.61 7.29 -8.24
C THR A 24 18.65 8.47 -8.32
N GLU A 25 19.14 9.70 -8.11
CA GLU A 25 18.29 10.90 -8.25
C GLU A 25 17.62 10.99 -9.62
N ALA A 26 18.34 10.64 -10.68
CA ALA A 26 17.82 10.66 -12.05
C ALA A 26 16.74 9.57 -12.31
N THR A 27 16.82 8.42 -11.63
CA THR A 27 15.89 7.29 -11.85
C THR A 27 14.84 7.15 -10.78
N ARG A 28 14.87 7.98 -9.74
CA ARG A 28 14.00 7.89 -8.57
C ARG A 28 12.52 8.00 -8.93
N ALA A 29 12.16 8.97 -9.76
CA ALA A 29 10.77 9.14 -10.20
C ALA A 29 10.24 7.88 -10.92
N LYS A 30 11.05 7.34 -11.85
CA LYS A 30 10.72 6.10 -12.57
C LYS A 30 10.63 4.89 -11.65
N GLY A 31 11.55 4.74 -10.69
CA GLY A 31 11.52 3.67 -9.69
C GLY A 31 10.24 3.69 -8.84
N PHE A 32 9.85 4.85 -8.35
CA PHE A 32 8.59 5.01 -7.63
C PHE A 32 7.36 4.80 -8.52
N ALA A 33 7.38 5.25 -9.78
CA ALA A 33 6.27 5.01 -10.72
C ALA A 33 6.06 3.50 -10.94
N ILE A 34 7.11 2.73 -11.16
CA ILE A 34 7.05 1.27 -11.29
C ILE A 34 6.53 0.64 -9.99
N PHE A 35 7.05 1.06 -8.85
CA PHE A 35 6.60 0.55 -7.55
C PHE A 35 5.10 0.79 -7.34
N TYR A 36 4.61 2.01 -7.56
CA TYR A 36 3.18 2.31 -7.43
C TYR A 36 2.33 1.59 -8.49
N GLY A 37 2.83 1.43 -9.70
CA GLY A 37 2.19 0.61 -10.73
C GLY A 37 1.97 -0.83 -10.26
N MET A 38 2.99 -1.48 -9.73
CA MET A 38 2.91 -2.85 -9.20
C MET A 38 1.96 -2.95 -8.00
N VAL A 39 1.97 -1.97 -7.09
CA VAL A 39 1.03 -1.92 -5.96
C VAL A 39 -0.42 -1.84 -6.46
N ASN A 40 -0.69 -1.03 -7.49
CA ASN A 40 -2.04 -0.89 -8.05
C ASN A 40 -2.48 -2.13 -8.83
N ILE A 41 -1.58 -2.81 -9.55
CA ILE A 41 -1.85 -4.11 -10.19
C ILE A 41 -2.25 -5.13 -9.12
N GLY A 42 -1.48 -5.23 -8.03
CA GLY A 42 -1.81 -6.10 -6.90
C GLY A 42 -3.15 -5.76 -6.24
N ALA A 43 -3.43 -4.47 -6.03
CA ALA A 43 -4.69 -4.00 -5.47
C ALA A 43 -5.89 -4.30 -6.38
N PHE A 44 -5.73 -4.10 -7.68
CA PHE A 44 -6.76 -4.43 -8.69
C PHE A 44 -7.04 -5.93 -8.70
N SER A 45 -6.02 -6.77 -8.81
CA SER A 45 -6.14 -8.22 -8.83
C SER A 45 -6.79 -8.75 -7.54
N GLY A 46 -6.32 -8.28 -6.38
CA GLY A 46 -6.86 -8.69 -5.09
C GLY A 46 -8.34 -8.34 -4.93
N LYS A 47 -8.75 -7.12 -5.27
CA LYS A 47 -10.14 -6.70 -5.17
C LYS A 47 -11.06 -7.41 -6.17
N THR A 48 -10.55 -7.77 -7.34
CA THR A 48 -11.32 -8.51 -8.35
C THR A 48 -11.68 -9.91 -7.86
N ILE A 49 -10.79 -10.56 -7.11
CA ILE A 49 -11.01 -11.91 -6.57
C ILE A 49 -12.01 -11.93 -5.40
N VAL A 50 -12.17 -10.83 -4.68
CA VAL A 50 -13.03 -10.75 -3.48
C VAL A 50 -14.48 -11.14 -3.80
N LYS A 51 -15.06 -10.63 -4.89
CA LYS A 51 -16.46 -10.90 -5.24
C LYS A 51 -16.71 -12.37 -5.54
N PRO A 52 -16.04 -13.01 -6.53
CA PRO A 52 -16.30 -14.40 -6.85
C PRO A 52 -15.99 -15.34 -5.67
N LEU A 53 -15.01 -15.04 -4.86
CA LEU A 53 -14.69 -15.84 -3.67
C LEU A 53 -15.79 -15.77 -2.61
N ARG A 54 -16.39 -14.59 -2.42
CA ARG A 54 -17.50 -14.38 -1.49
C ARG A 54 -18.78 -15.04 -1.99
N GLU A 55 -19.07 -14.97 -3.29
CA GLU A 55 -20.25 -15.60 -3.90
C GLU A 55 -20.15 -17.13 -3.85
N ALA A 56 -18.96 -17.70 -4.06
CA ALA A 56 -18.75 -19.14 -4.02
C ALA A 56 -18.82 -19.75 -2.61
N LEU A 57 -18.45 -19.02 -1.57
CA LEU A 57 -18.26 -19.52 -0.20
C LEU A 57 -19.25 -18.93 0.81
N GLY A 58 -20.14 -18.04 0.41
CA GLY A 58 -21.16 -17.46 1.29
C GLY A 58 -20.57 -16.76 2.53
N ASN A 59 -21.12 -17.03 3.70
CA ASN A 59 -20.67 -16.40 4.96
C ASN A 59 -19.26 -16.81 5.39
N GLU A 60 -18.76 -17.96 4.97
CA GLU A 60 -17.38 -18.38 5.21
C GLU A 60 -16.37 -17.66 4.30
N GLY A 61 -16.84 -16.95 3.29
CA GLY A 61 -16.00 -16.22 2.34
C GLY A 61 -15.10 -15.18 2.99
N LEU A 62 -15.52 -14.57 4.11
CA LEU A 62 -14.68 -13.61 4.85
C LEU A 62 -13.48 -14.29 5.52
N ILE A 63 -13.67 -15.48 6.06
CA ILE A 63 -12.59 -16.28 6.68
C ILE A 63 -11.61 -16.72 5.59
N THR A 64 -12.14 -17.22 4.48
CA THR A 64 -11.33 -17.66 3.33
C THR A 64 -10.53 -16.52 2.72
N LEU A 65 -11.05 -15.29 2.68
CA LEU A 65 -10.30 -14.12 2.25
C LEU A 65 -9.06 -13.84 3.13
N ASN A 66 -9.17 -14.06 4.45
CA ASN A 66 -8.02 -13.94 5.34
C ASN A 66 -6.96 -15.01 5.06
N TYR A 67 -7.36 -16.27 4.83
CA TYR A 67 -6.44 -17.33 4.45
C TYR A 67 -5.80 -17.06 3.08
N PHE A 68 -6.56 -16.58 2.11
CA PHE A 68 -6.04 -16.17 0.81
C PHE A 68 -4.98 -15.05 0.96
N SER A 69 -5.28 -14.00 1.74
CA SER A 69 -4.34 -12.91 1.99
C SER A 69 -3.08 -13.40 2.70
N ALA A 70 -3.23 -14.29 3.69
CA ALA A 70 -2.10 -14.88 4.40
C ALA A 70 -1.23 -15.73 3.47
N SER A 71 -1.84 -16.52 2.58
CA SER A 71 -1.12 -17.35 1.60
C SER A 71 -0.35 -16.47 0.60
N MET A 72 -0.95 -15.38 0.11
CA MET A 72 -0.28 -14.43 -0.79
C MET A 72 0.89 -13.73 -0.10
N THR A 73 0.74 -13.36 1.17
CA THR A 73 1.83 -12.77 1.97
C THR A 73 2.97 -13.78 2.18
N PHE A 74 2.63 -15.03 2.43
CA PHE A 74 3.62 -16.11 2.59
C PHE A 74 4.38 -16.37 1.29
N LEU A 75 3.70 -16.42 0.15
CA LEU A 75 4.34 -16.52 -1.17
C LEU A 75 5.25 -15.33 -1.46
N ALA A 76 4.84 -14.11 -1.10
CA ALA A 76 5.68 -12.92 -1.22
C ALA A 76 6.94 -13.02 -0.36
N LEU A 77 6.84 -13.57 0.86
CA LEU A 77 7.99 -13.82 1.74
C LEU A 77 8.98 -14.78 1.08
N ILE A 78 8.48 -15.89 0.52
CA ILE A 78 9.29 -16.88 -0.20
C ILE A 78 9.96 -16.22 -1.40
N ALA A 79 9.21 -15.44 -2.19
CA ALA A 79 9.76 -14.74 -3.35
C ALA A 79 10.89 -13.77 -2.94
N ILE A 80 10.70 -13.00 -1.88
CA ILE A 80 11.74 -12.11 -1.36
C ILE A 80 12.96 -12.92 -0.93
N TRP A 81 12.76 -14.03 -0.22
CA TRP A 81 13.87 -14.87 0.25
C TRP A 81 14.73 -15.41 -0.89
N PHE A 82 14.12 -15.84 -2.00
CA PHE A 82 14.86 -16.43 -3.12
C PHE A 82 15.39 -15.39 -4.11
N PHE A 83 14.65 -14.31 -4.36
CA PHE A 83 14.98 -13.37 -5.44
C PHE A 83 15.60 -12.07 -4.95
N TYR A 84 15.38 -11.67 -3.70
CA TYR A 84 15.93 -10.42 -3.18
C TYR A 84 17.39 -10.62 -2.74
N LYS A 85 18.30 -10.10 -3.52
CA LYS A 85 19.71 -9.94 -3.13
C LYS A 85 19.86 -8.51 -2.63
N SER A 86 20.03 -8.36 -1.32
CA SER A 86 20.34 -7.05 -0.73
C SER A 86 21.63 -6.52 -1.37
N ALA A 87 21.56 -5.36 -2.01
CA ALA A 87 22.75 -4.63 -2.33
C ALA A 87 23.49 -4.37 -1.00
N GLN A 88 24.73 -4.82 -0.89
CA GLN A 88 25.57 -4.66 0.30
C GLN A 88 25.87 -3.16 0.50
N HIS A 89 24.91 -2.44 1.04
CA HIS A 89 25.18 -1.14 1.62
C HIS A 89 25.48 -1.39 3.09
N SER A 90 26.74 -1.39 3.42
CA SER A 90 27.27 -1.33 4.79
C SER A 90 26.87 0.02 5.43
N GLY A 91 25.60 0.19 5.66
CA GLY A 91 25.11 1.27 6.50
C GLY A 91 25.26 0.81 7.95
N GLU A 92 26.16 1.39 8.71
CA GLU A 92 26.16 1.25 10.15
C GLU A 92 24.75 1.51 10.66
N GLY A 93 24.19 0.56 11.42
CA GLY A 93 22.86 0.69 12.00
C GLY A 93 22.81 1.97 12.85
N LYS A 94 21.87 2.85 12.56
CA LYS A 94 21.71 4.08 13.35
C LYS A 94 21.32 3.73 14.78
N THR A 95 22.04 4.27 15.74
CA THR A 95 21.72 4.16 17.16
C THR A 95 20.36 4.82 17.45
N PHE A 96 19.60 4.28 18.39
CA PHE A 96 18.30 4.83 18.80
C PHE A 96 18.35 6.34 19.06
N ARG A 97 19.41 6.84 19.69
CA ARG A 97 19.65 8.27 19.91
C ARG A 97 19.75 9.07 18.61
N GLN A 98 20.39 8.53 17.58
CA GLN A 98 20.50 9.18 16.27
C GLN A 98 19.14 9.22 15.56
N ILE A 99 18.35 8.16 15.69
CA ILE A 99 16.98 8.11 15.16
C ILE A 99 16.11 9.16 15.86
N TRP A 100 16.20 9.26 17.20
CA TRP A 100 15.45 10.22 17.99
C TRP A 100 15.81 11.67 17.63
N ASN A 101 17.09 11.96 17.53
CA ASN A 101 17.56 13.29 17.10
C ASN A 101 17.13 13.65 15.69
N ALA A 102 17.10 12.68 14.77
CA ALA A 102 16.58 12.88 13.42
C ALA A 102 15.09 13.20 13.42
N LEU A 103 14.29 12.52 14.26
CA LEU A 103 12.86 12.81 14.43
C LEU A 103 12.63 14.21 15.00
N LEU A 104 13.38 14.61 16.00
CA LEU A 104 13.30 15.98 16.58
C LEU A 104 13.64 17.03 15.51
N LYS A 105 14.66 16.79 14.69
CA LYS A 105 15.02 17.69 13.59
C LYS A 105 13.92 17.81 12.54
N VAL A 106 13.23 16.70 12.23
CA VAL A 106 12.06 16.71 11.35
C VAL A 106 10.92 17.53 11.96
N CYS A 107 10.61 17.32 13.24
CA CYS A 107 9.58 18.08 13.96
C CYS A 107 9.91 19.57 14.11
N SER A 108 11.18 19.94 14.10
CA SER A 108 11.62 21.34 14.16
C SER A 108 11.50 22.08 12.82
N ASN A 109 11.31 21.35 11.71
CA ASN A 109 11.17 21.96 10.39
C ASN A 109 9.70 22.28 10.09
N GLY A 110 9.28 23.53 10.30
CA GLY A 110 7.89 23.95 10.11
C GLY A 110 7.34 23.71 8.70
N ARG A 111 8.16 23.87 7.65
CA ARG A 111 7.72 23.58 6.26
C ARG A 111 7.40 22.11 6.08
N LEU A 112 8.20 21.22 6.66
CA LEU A 112 7.99 19.78 6.58
C LEU A 112 6.75 19.35 7.37
N ILE A 113 6.52 19.97 8.54
CA ILE A 113 5.31 19.73 9.35
C ILE A 113 4.04 20.13 8.58
N ILE A 114 4.03 21.33 7.97
CA ILE A 114 2.89 21.77 7.15
C ILE A 114 2.64 20.79 5.98
N LEU A 115 3.68 20.35 5.30
CA LEU A 115 3.55 19.37 4.23
C LEU A 115 2.96 18.04 4.74
N ILE A 116 3.44 17.55 5.89
CA ILE A 116 2.91 16.33 6.52
C ILE A 116 1.43 16.51 6.87
N LEU A 117 1.03 17.65 7.41
CA LEU A 117 -0.37 17.94 7.76
C LEU A 117 -1.27 17.96 6.51
N ILE A 118 -0.84 18.58 5.42
CA ILE A 118 -1.57 18.62 4.16
C ILE A 118 -1.74 17.20 3.61
N ILE A 119 -0.67 16.42 3.56
CA ILE A 119 -0.69 15.03 3.08
C ILE A 119 -1.58 14.17 4.00
N THR A 120 -1.52 14.37 5.31
CA THR A 120 -2.35 13.65 6.27
C THR A 120 -3.84 13.98 6.05
N GLY A 121 -4.19 15.25 5.85
CA GLY A 121 -5.55 15.67 5.54
C GLY A 121 -6.07 15.01 4.25
N PHE A 122 -5.26 15.00 3.20
CA PHE A 122 -5.60 14.30 1.96
C PHE A 122 -5.85 12.80 2.19
N TRP A 123 -4.97 12.11 2.91
CA TRP A 123 -5.12 10.70 3.19
C TRP A 123 -6.30 10.39 4.13
N MET A 124 -6.66 11.30 5.05
CA MET A 124 -7.88 11.18 5.85
C MET A 124 -9.13 11.13 4.98
N VAL A 125 -9.27 12.07 4.03
CA VAL A 125 -10.40 12.09 3.10
C VAL A 125 -10.42 10.83 2.23
N GLN A 126 -9.25 10.42 1.72
CA GLN A 126 -9.11 9.23 0.88
C GLN A 126 -9.50 7.94 1.63
N HIS A 127 -9.10 7.79 2.89
CA HIS A 127 -9.49 6.64 3.70
C HIS A 127 -10.98 6.65 4.06
N GLN A 128 -11.55 7.84 4.27
CA GLN A 128 -12.99 7.97 4.49
C GLN A 128 -13.82 7.48 3.29
N LEU A 129 -13.32 7.68 2.08
CA LEU A 129 -13.93 7.11 0.88
C LEU A 129 -14.03 5.58 0.98
N TYR A 130 -12.97 4.90 1.41
CA TYR A 130 -12.99 3.44 1.57
C TYR A 130 -13.87 2.96 2.73
N ALA A 131 -14.06 3.76 3.77
CA ALA A 131 -14.92 3.42 4.90
C ALA A 131 -16.41 3.65 4.60
N THR A 132 -16.74 4.72 3.89
CA THR A 132 -18.12 5.17 3.66
C THR A 132 -18.70 4.63 2.36
N MET A 133 -17.91 4.59 1.28
CA MET A 133 -18.34 4.16 -0.03
C MET A 133 -19.00 2.77 -0.07
N PRO A 134 -18.46 1.73 0.61
CA PRO A 134 -19.10 0.42 0.63
C PRO A 134 -20.52 0.46 1.19
N LYS A 135 -20.73 1.21 2.26
CA LYS A 135 -22.05 1.35 2.89
C LYS A 135 -23.01 2.12 1.99
N TYR A 136 -22.53 3.15 1.31
CA TYR A 136 -23.31 3.96 0.40
C TYR A 136 -23.77 3.16 -0.82
N VAL A 137 -22.84 2.40 -1.43
CA VAL A 137 -23.13 1.52 -2.57
C VAL A 137 -24.19 0.48 -2.20
N LEU A 138 -24.07 -0.18 -1.05
CA LEU A 138 -25.07 -1.16 -0.59
C LEU A 138 -26.45 -0.54 -0.35
N ARG A 139 -26.51 0.70 0.13
CA ARG A 139 -27.78 1.42 0.35
C ARG A 139 -28.49 1.81 -0.95
N LEU A 140 -27.73 2.21 -1.97
CA LEU A 140 -28.31 2.69 -3.24
C LEU A 140 -28.55 1.57 -4.25
N ALA A 141 -27.62 0.64 -4.36
CA ALA A 141 -27.66 -0.41 -5.38
C ALA A 141 -28.13 -1.78 -4.85
N GLY A 142 -28.42 -1.85 -3.53
CA GLY A 142 -28.89 -3.07 -2.87
C GLY A 142 -27.78 -4.06 -2.53
N GLU A 143 -28.18 -5.16 -1.85
CA GLU A 143 -27.23 -6.17 -1.35
C GLU A 143 -26.50 -6.96 -2.45
N GLY A 144 -27.03 -7.00 -3.66
CA GLY A 144 -26.37 -7.62 -4.82
C GLY A 144 -25.21 -6.81 -5.40
N ALA A 145 -25.04 -5.55 -4.98
CA ALA A 145 -23.93 -4.73 -5.42
C ALA A 145 -22.61 -5.16 -4.75
N SER A 146 -21.53 -5.07 -5.52
CA SER A 146 -20.19 -5.40 -5.01
C SER A 146 -19.35 -4.14 -4.82
N PRO A 147 -19.22 -3.62 -3.59
CA PRO A 147 -18.43 -2.42 -3.31
C PRO A 147 -16.95 -2.55 -3.71
N SER A 148 -16.40 -3.76 -3.69
CA SER A 148 -15.02 -4.04 -4.12
C SER A 148 -14.79 -3.71 -5.59
N TRP A 149 -15.77 -3.90 -6.44
CA TRP A 149 -15.66 -3.58 -7.87
C TRP A 149 -15.68 -2.08 -8.12
N TYR A 150 -16.53 -1.33 -7.43
CA TYR A 150 -16.51 0.13 -7.51
C TYR A 150 -15.17 0.70 -7.02
N ALA A 151 -14.61 0.12 -5.95
CA ALA A 151 -13.30 0.50 -5.44
C ALA A 151 -12.13 0.12 -6.38
N ASN A 152 -12.35 -0.75 -7.37
CA ASN A 152 -11.36 -1.13 -8.38
C ASN A 152 -11.12 -0.08 -9.47
N VAL A 153 -12.04 0.85 -9.65
CA VAL A 153 -11.91 1.92 -10.66
C VAL A 153 -10.63 2.72 -10.44
N ASN A 154 -10.33 3.08 -9.20
CA ASN A 154 -9.12 3.85 -8.87
C ASN A 154 -7.82 3.12 -9.24
N PRO A 155 -7.53 1.89 -8.78
CA PRO A 155 -6.33 1.15 -9.20
C PRO A 155 -6.25 0.94 -10.72
N LEU A 156 -7.39 0.69 -11.37
CA LEU A 156 -7.44 0.51 -12.82
C LEU A 156 -6.98 1.78 -13.55
N VAL A 157 -7.54 2.92 -13.18
CA VAL A 157 -7.16 4.23 -13.77
C VAL A 157 -5.69 4.50 -13.54
N VAL A 158 -5.17 4.25 -12.34
CA VAL A 158 -3.73 4.45 -12.06
C VAL A 158 -2.87 3.56 -12.93
N VAL A 159 -3.21 2.27 -13.09
CA VAL A 159 -2.44 1.34 -13.95
C VAL A 159 -2.44 1.80 -15.41
N LEU A 160 -3.57 2.27 -15.92
CA LEU A 160 -3.69 2.76 -17.30
C LEU A 160 -2.95 4.09 -17.51
N CYS A 161 -2.98 4.98 -16.53
CA CYS A 161 -2.44 6.33 -16.66
C CYS A 161 -0.97 6.45 -16.21
N VAL A 162 -0.42 5.47 -15.47
CA VAL A 162 0.95 5.54 -14.95
C VAL A 162 2.00 5.70 -16.06
N ASN A 163 1.73 5.14 -17.23
CA ASN A 163 2.62 5.24 -18.39
C ASN A 163 2.49 6.56 -19.15
N LEU A 164 1.48 7.38 -18.84
CA LEU A 164 1.27 8.70 -19.46
C LEU A 164 2.01 9.83 -18.73
N VAL A 165 2.55 9.54 -17.56
CA VAL A 165 3.36 10.50 -16.82
C VAL A 165 4.74 10.56 -17.47
N PRO A 166 5.14 11.69 -18.08
CA PRO A 166 6.46 11.81 -18.67
C PRO A 166 7.54 11.66 -17.61
N SER A 167 8.52 10.84 -17.91
CA SER A 167 9.73 10.60 -17.11
C SER A 167 10.69 11.79 -17.17
#